data_16a8c798a1bc30534199d2ce68c67eb9
#
_entry.id   16a8c798a1bc30534199d2ce68c67eb9
#
_cell.length_a   1.000
_cell.length_b   1.000
_cell.length_c   1.000
_cell.angle_alpha   90.00
_cell.angle_beta   90.00
_cell.angle_gamma   90.00
#
_symmetry.space_group_name_H-M   'P 1'
#
loop_
_entity.id
_entity.type
_entity.pdbx_description
1 polymer ?
#
loop_
_entity_poly.entity_id
_entity_poly.type
_entity_poly.pdbx_seq_one_letter_code
_entity_poly.pdbx_strand_id
1 'polypeptide(L)'
;EGYDKRLRDEYIVVGANYDHLGVNYLNVNGVEQKQIFRGADDNGSGIAVLIEVAKLVAQNSYMFPRSIVFVGFGAAEEGMAGSWYFVNRAFPFIENVKLMVNLDMLGRGDNNNPFQIFSAMSNKEIREIIDRIEDKEPVALSPEIISAQMPQADYLSFHNSNIPFILLTTGISREYHTVRDLPKFIMYDNLKKISSFTYLLLEDVSMMESFGVDGGKPSGNQQDSERVYAISECTKSPRFFNAEEISFMDNWVYKYLKYPRYAVENGIQGTVVVSFIIEKSGEVSNVEIQESVHSTLDNEAIKVVSASPKWSPGEIRGERVRTRISVPIRFILRENK
;
A
#
# COMPACT_ATOMS: atom_id res chain seq x y z
N GLU A 1 -15.21 -14.49 -13.04
CA GLU A 1 -15.14 -15.84 -12.42
C GLU A 1 -14.22 -16.73 -13.24
N GLY A 2 -13.35 -17.51 -12.55
CA GLY A 2 -12.43 -18.45 -13.18
C GLY A 2 -13.13 -19.66 -13.82
N TYR A 3 -12.54 -20.23 -14.85
CA TYR A 3 -13.14 -21.36 -15.55
C TYR A 3 -12.90 -22.72 -14.87
N ASP A 4 -11.81 -22.89 -14.10
CA ASP A 4 -11.49 -24.16 -13.43
C ASP A 4 -12.30 -24.31 -12.16
N LYS A 5 -13.14 -25.34 -12.07
CA LYS A 5 -14.00 -25.60 -10.90
C LYS A 5 -13.25 -25.80 -9.59
N ARG A 6 -11.95 -26.14 -9.63
CA ARG A 6 -11.11 -26.33 -8.43
C ARG A 6 -10.43 -25.05 -8.00
N LEU A 7 -10.17 -24.13 -8.94
CA LEU A 7 -9.39 -22.90 -8.72
C LEU A 7 -10.23 -21.62 -8.74
N ARG A 8 -11.47 -21.65 -9.21
CA ARG A 8 -12.33 -20.47 -9.35
C ARG A 8 -12.67 -19.79 -8.01
N ASP A 9 -12.60 -20.53 -6.90
CA ASP A 9 -12.82 -20.00 -5.56
C ASP A 9 -11.51 -19.44 -4.92
N GLU A 10 -10.40 -19.47 -5.67
CA GLU A 10 -9.17 -18.78 -5.39
C GLU A 10 -9.11 -17.48 -6.19
N TYR A 11 -8.68 -16.38 -5.55
CA TYR A 11 -8.76 -15.05 -6.10
C TYR A 11 -7.39 -14.43 -6.32
N ILE A 12 -7.23 -13.73 -7.46
CA ILE A 12 -6.19 -12.75 -7.69
C ILE A 12 -6.86 -11.38 -7.65
N VAL A 13 -6.41 -10.52 -6.74
CA VAL A 13 -6.91 -9.15 -6.65
C VAL A 13 -6.01 -8.24 -7.49
N VAL A 14 -6.61 -7.41 -8.35
CA VAL A 14 -5.91 -6.35 -9.07
C VAL A 14 -6.48 -5.03 -8.58
N GLY A 15 -5.63 -4.16 -8.06
CA GLY A 15 -6.08 -2.93 -7.42
C GLY A 15 -5.28 -1.69 -7.79
N ALA A 16 -5.97 -0.56 -7.80
CA ALA A 16 -5.40 0.77 -7.90
C ALA A 16 -6.25 1.73 -7.07
N ASN A 17 -5.68 2.77 -6.49
CA ASN A 17 -6.47 3.82 -5.85
C ASN A 17 -6.98 4.83 -6.87
N TYR A 18 -8.14 5.43 -6.59
CA TYR A 18 -8.77 6.44 -7.44
C TYR A 18 -8.85 7.82 -6.80
N ASP A 19 -8.49 7.93 -5.53
CA ASP A 19 -8.40 9.20 -4.83
C ASP A 19 -7.03 9.87 -5.03
N HIS A 20 -6.97 11.15 -4.73
CA HIS A 20 -5.76 11.96 -4.70
C HIS A 20 -5.96 13.13 -3.74
N LEU A 21 -4.99 14.03 -3.61
CA LEU A 21 -4.95 15.15 -2.65
C LEU A 21 -6.13 16.14 -2.78
N GLY A 22 -6.86 16.13 -3.89
CA GLY A 22 -8.07 16.94 -4.06
C GLY A 22 -7.78 18.43 -4.28
N VAL A 23 -8.27 19.29 -3.39
CA VAL A 23 -8.19 20.75 -3.51
C VAL A 23 -7.59 21.36 -2.27
N ASN A 24 -6.61 22.24 -2.46
CA ASN A 24 -6.06 23.09 -1.42
C ASN A 24 -6.28 24.58 -1.73
N TYR A 25 -6.31 25.41 -0.71
CA TYR A 25 -6.43 26.86 -0.83
C TYR A 25 -5.20 27.51 -0.19
N LEU A 26 -4.44 28.27 -0.98
CA LEU A 26 -3.27 29.03 -0.50
C LEU A 26 -3.59 30.52 -0.46
N ASN A 27 -3.26 31.16 0.65
CA ASN A 27 -3.30 32.62 0.72
C ASN A 27 -1.98 33.18 0.19
N VAL A 28 -2.02 33.81 -1.00
CA VAL A 28 -0.87 34.46 -1.61
C VAL A 28 -1.13 35.97 -1.60
N ASN A 29 -0.39 36.72 -0.79
CA ASN A 29 -0.52 38.17 -0.64
C ASN A 29 -1.96 38.64 -0.29
N GLY A 30 -2.66 37.90 0.57
CA GLY A 30 -4.02 38.24 0.98
C GLY A 30 -5.11 37.81 -0.01
N VAL A 31 -4.75 37.10 -1.08
CA VAL A 31 -5.70 36.54 -2.06
C VAL A 31 -5.69 35.00 -1.94
N GLU A 32 -6.86 34.46 -1.70
CA GLU A 32 -7.05 32.99 -1.68
C GLU A 32 -6.96 32.43 -3.11
N GLN A 33 -6.00 31.53 -3.32
CA GLN A 33 -5.81 30.82 -4.60
C GLN A 33 -6.14 29.35 -4.45
N LYS A 34 -7.12 28.90 -5.24
CA LYS A 34 -7.52 27.50 -5.32
C LYS A 34 -6.49 26.68 -6.10
N GLN A 35 -5.92 25.66 -5.45
CA GLN A 35 -5.06 24.66 -6.08
C GLN A 35 -5.80 23.36 -6.25
N ILE A 36 -5.78 22.79 -7.46
CA ILE A 36 -6.41 21.50 -7.77
C ILE A 36 -5.30 20.51 -8.10
N PHE A 37 -5.19 19.48 -7.28
CA PHE A 37 -4.31 18.34 -7.50
C PHE A 37 -5.06 17.32 -8.34
N ARG A 38 -4.64 17.12 -9.58
CA ARG A 38 -5.41 16.32 -10.56
C ARG A 38 -5.08 14.84 -10.52
N GLY A 39 -3.88 14.47 -10.06
CA GLY A 39 -3.48 13.08 -9.90
C GLY A 39 -3.52 12.29 -11.21
N ALA A 40 -2.98 12.85 -12.31
CA ALA A 40 -3.05 12.16 -13.60
C ALA A 40 -2.18 10.90 -13.62
N ASP A 41 -0.98 10.98 -13.04
CA ASP A 41 -0.10 9.84 -12.84
C ASP A 41 -0.40 9.14 -11.51
N ASP A 42 -0.63 9.91 -10.47
CA ASP A 42 -0.89 9.48 -9.10
C ASP A 42 -2.39 9.67 -8.69
N ASN A 43 -3.32 8.70 -8.92
CA ASN A 43 -3.07 7.43 -9.57
C ASN A 43 -4.07 7.20 -10.72
N GLY A 44 -4.37 8.27 -11.48
CA GLY A 44 -5.23 8.17 -12.68
C GLY A 44 -4.68 7.19 -13.71
N SER A 45 -3.35 7.08 -13.82
CA SER A 45 -2.68 6.14 -14.72
C SER A 45 -2.91 4.68 -14.30
N GLY A 46 -2.79 4.37 -13.01
CA GLY A 46 -3.07 3.03 -12.47
C GLY A 46 -4.54 2.61 -12.68
N ILE A 47 -5.48 3.53 -12.44
CA ILE A 47 -6.91 3.27 -12.71
C ILE A 47 -7.17 3.06 -14.21
N ALA A 48 -6.51 3.78 -15.09
CA ALA A 48 -6.66 3.58 -16.53
C ALA A 48 -6.21 2.18 -16.96
N VAL A 49 -5.06 1.71 -16.46
CA VAL A 49 -4.57 0.34 -16.68
C VAL A 49 -5.53 -0.68 -16.06
N LEU A 50 -6.02 -0.46 -14.84
CA LEU A 50 -6.98 -1.34 -14.17
C LEU A 50 -8.22 -1.58 -15.04
N ILE A 51 -8.81 -0.50 -15.57
CA ILE A 51 -10.03 -0.58 -16.42
C ILE A 51 -9.74 -1.30 -17.73
N GLU A 52 -8.61 -0.99 -18.37
CA GLU A 52 -8.27 -1.61 -19.66
C GLU A 52 -7.99 -3.10 -19.50
N VAL A 53 -7.21 -3.48 -18.48
CA VAL A 53 -6.93 -4.89 -18.19
C VAL A 53 -8.21 -5.64 -17.78
N ALA A 54 -9.11 -5.01 -17.01
CA ALA A 54 -10.39 -5.62 -16.67
C ALA A 54 -11.24 -5.93 -17.91
N LYS A 55 -11.25 -5.05 -18.92
CA LYS A 55 -11.92 -5.30 -20.21
C LYS A 55 -11.28 -6.47 -20.96
N LEU A 56 -9.94 -6.51 -21.04
CA LEU A 56 -9.21 -7.59 -21.70
C LEU A 56 -9.48 -8.94 -21.06
N VAL A 57 -9.43 -9.01 -19.71
CA VAL A 57 -9.73 -10.22 -18.93
C VAL A 57 -11.18 -10.64 -19.13
N ALA A 58 -12.14 -9.70 -19.11
CA ALA A 58 -13.55 -10.03 -19.34
C ALA A 58 -13.82 -10.60 -20.74
N GLN A 59 -13.13 -10.07 -21.77
CA GLN A 59 -13.23 -10.57 -23.15
C GLN A 59 -12.60 -11.96 -23.33
N ASN A 60 -11.59 -12.29 -22.52
CA ASN A 60 -10.82 -13.53 -22.59
C ASN A 60 -10.93 -14.36 -21.29
N SER A 61 -12.08 -14.33 -20.62
CA SER A 61 -12.28 -14.97 -19.32
C SER A 61 -11.95 -16.47 -19.30
N TYR A 62 -12.08 -17.14 -20.44
CA TYR A 62 -11.72 -18.56 -20.63
C TYR A 62 -10.22 -18.85 -20.52
N MET A 63 -9.36 -17.83 -20.45
CA MET A 63 -7.91 -17.99 -20.26
C MET A 63 -7.52 -18.06 -18.77
N PHE A 64 -8.42 -17.69 -17.86
CA PHE A 64 -8.11 -17.55 -16.44
C PHE A 64 -8.76 -18.66 -15.59
N PRO A 65 -7.96 -19.62 -15.07
CA PRO A 65 -8.51 -20.70 -14.25
C PRO A 65 -8.98 -20.19 -12.86
N ARG A 66 -8.32 -19.16 -12.30
CA ARG A 66 -8.70 -18.48 -11.06
C ARG A 66 -9.58 -17.28 -11.32
N SER A 67 -10.39 -16.91 -10.32
CA SER A 67 -11.18 -15.69 -10.38
C SER A 67 -10.30 -14.45 -10.18
N ILE A 68 -10.54 -13.41 -11.00
CA ILE A 68 -9.83 -12.14 -10.90
C ILE A 68 -10.80 -11.06 -10.40
N VAL A 69 -10.41 -10.36 -9.33
CA VAL A 69 -11.19 -9.30 -8.71
C VAL A 69 -10.50 -7.97 -8.97
N PHE A 70 -11.18 -7.07 -9.68
CA PHE A 70 -10.68 -5.72 -9.94
C PHE A 70 -11.28 -4.75 -8.93
N VAL A 71 -10.42 -3.96 -8.26
CA VAL A 71 -10.83 -3.07 -7.18
C VAL A 71 -10.23 -1.69 -7.36
N GLY A 72 -11.09 -0.67 -7.36
CA GLY A 72 -10.66 0.73 -7.14
C GLY A 72 -10.70 1.04 -5.65
N PHE A 73 -9.55 1.34 -5.04
CA PHE A 73 -9.47 1.73 -3.64
C PHE A 73 -9.65 3.23 -3.49
N GLY A 74 -10.30 3.66 -2.43
CA GLY A 74 -10.34 5.05 -2.01
C GLY A 74 -9.50 5.27 -0.75
N ALA A 75 -9.28 6.52 -0.38
CA ALA A 75 -8.57 6.90 0.83
C ALA A 75 -7.13 6.34 0.93
N ALA A 76 -6.43 6.25 -0.20
CA ALA A 76 -5.01 5.91 -0.23
C ALA A 76 -4.20 7.02 0.45
N GLU A 77 -4.52 8.29 0.15
CA GLU A 77 -3.93 9.49 0.79
C GLU A 77 -4.23 9.61 2.30
N GLU A 78 -5.16 8.80 2.78
CA GLU A 78 -5.56 8.66 4.18
C GLU A 78 -4.92 7.43 4.86
N GLY A 79 -3.73 7.02 4.37
CA GLY A 79 -3.01 5.85 4.88
C GLY A 79 -3.55 4.52 4.37
N MET A 80 -3.98 4.47 3.09
CA MET A 80 -4.49 3.27 2.42
C MET A 80 -5.71 2.66 3.11
N ALA A 81 -6.57 3.52 3.69
CA ALA A 81 -7.71 3.07 4.49
C ALA A 81 -8.71 2.24 3.66
N GLY A 82 -8.82 2.49 2.34
CA GLY A 82 -9.70 1.73 1.46
C GLY A 82 -9.26 0.29 1.25
N SER A 83 -7.99 0.05 0.96
CA SER A 83 -7.45 -1.31 0.83
C SER A 83 -7.44 -2.03 2.17
N TRP A 84 -7.14 -1.32 3.28
CA TRP A 84 -7.28 -1.88 4.62
C TRP A 84 -8.72 -2.34 4.91
N TYR A 85 -9.71 -1.49 4.59
CA TYR A 85 -11.12 -1.84 4.78
C TYR A 85 -11.53 -3.05 3.91
N PHE A 86 -11.07 -3.09 2.66
CA PHE A 86 -11.32 -4.21 1.76
C PHE A 86 -10.82 -5.53 2.37
N VAL A 87 -9.56 -5.56 2.81
CA VAL A 87 -8.92 -6.76 3.37
C VAL A 87 -9.55 -7.19 4.68
N ASN A 88 -9.85 -6.24 5.57
CA ASN A 88 -10.24 -6.57 6.94
C ASN A 88 -11.76 -6.65 7.16
N ARG A 89 -12.57 -6.11 6.23
CA ARG A 89 -14.03 -5.95 6.47
C ARG A 89 -14.91 -6.23 5.25
N ALA A 90 -14.51 -5.83 4.05
CA ALA A 90 -15.43 -5.79 2.92
C ALA A 90 -15.43 -7.08 2.10
N PHE A 91 -14.27 -7.74 1.94
CA PHE A 91 -14.17 -8.91 1.09
C PHE A 91 -14.28 -10.21 1.91
N PRO A 92 -15.41 -10.95 1.81
CA PRO A 92 -15.67 -12.09 2.69
C PRO A 92 -14.80 -13.31 2.39
N PHE A 93 -14.11 -13.32 1.23
CA PHE A 93 -13.27 -14.44 0.78
C PHE A 93 -11.77 -14.11 0.83
N ILE A 94 -11.37 -13.22 1.73
CA ILE A 94 -9.97 -12.74 1.81
C ILE A 94 -8.97 -13.88 2.03
N GLU A 95 -9.34 -14.92 2.73
CA GLU A 95 -8.50 -16.11 2.98
C GLU A 95 -8.20 -16.91 1.69
N ASN A 96 -9.03 -16.72 0.66
CA ASN A 96 -8.85 -17.37 -0.64
C ASN A 96 -8.09 -16.48 -1.64
N VAL A 97 -7.71 -15.27 -1.25
CA VAL A 97 -6.87 -14.41 -2.09
C VAL A 97 -5.44 -14.94 -2.09
N LYS A 98 -4.93 -15.25 -3.28
CA LYS A 98 -3.60 -15.85 -3.47
C LYS A 98 -2.53 -14.82 -3.84
N LEU A 99 -2.93 -13.73 -4.47
CA LEU A 99 -2.02 -12.70 -4.93
C LEU A 99 -2.75 -11.35 -5.04
N MET A 100 -2.06 -10.27 -4.69
CA MET A 100 -2.43 -8.89 -5.00
C MET A 100 -1.51 -8.34 -6.09
N VAL A 101 -2.06 -7.83 -7.18
CA VAL A 101 -1.35 -7.03 -8.18
C VAL A 101 -1.76 -5.57 -8.00
N ASN A 102 -0.84 -4.75 -7.50
CA ASN A 102 -1.06 -3.32 -7.27
C ASN A 102 -0.56 -2.51 -8.47
N LEU A 103 -1.39 -1.62 -8.95
CA LEU A 103 -1.10 -0.72 -10.08
C LEU A 103 -0.99 0.69 -9.53
N ASP A 104 0.23 1.25 -9.55
CA ASP A 104 0.49 2.53 -8.93
C ASP A 104 1.46 3.38 -9.74
N MET A 105 1.04 4.59 -10.15
CA MET A 105 1.85 5.54 -10.90
C MET A 105 2.50 4.92 -12.14
N LEU A 106 1.69 4.53 -13.14
CA LEU A 106 2.12 3.83 -14.35
C LEU A 106 2.26 4.74 -15.58
N GLY A 107 2.09 6.04 -15.41
CA GLY A 107 1.99 6.98 -16.52
C GLY A 107 3.31 7.41 -17.15
N ARG A 108 4.45 6.86 -16.74
CA ARG A 108 5.79 7.15 -17.27
C ARG A 108 6.34 5.93 -18.04
N GLY A 109 7.48 5.42 -17.70
CA GLY A 109 8.14 4.30 -18.37
C GLY A 109 9.21 4.80 -19.36
N ASP A 110 9.99 5.79 -18.94
CA ASP A 110 11.16 6.33 -19.65
C ASP A 110 12.46 6.08 -18.86
N ASN A 111 13.58 6.57 -19.37
CA ASN A 111 14.89 6.39 -18.72
C ASN A 111 15.01 7.06 -17.34
N ASN A 112 14.16 8.05 -17.03
CA ASN A 112 14.15 8.72 -15.73
C ASN A 112 13.20 8.05 -14.74
N ASN A 113 12.12 7.46 -15.26
CA ASN A 113 11.12 6.74 -14.51
C ASN A 113 10.87 5.38 -15.20
N PRO A 114 11.78 4.40 -15.03
CA PRO A 114 11.65 3.10 -15.67
C PRO A 114 10.45 2.32 -15.13
N PHE A 115 9.92 1.40 -15.94
CA PHE A 115 8.91 0.47 -15.47
C PHE A 115 9.53 -0.52 -14.49
N GLN A 116 8.96 -0.67 -13.32
CA GLN A 116 9.52 -1.37 -12.16
C GLN A 116 8.53 -2.38 -11.58
N ILE A 117 9.07 -3.48 -11.09
CA ILE A 117 8.35 -4.47 -10.29
C ILE A 117 8.97 -4.56 -8.89
N PHE A 118 8.13 -4.39 -7.87
CA PHE A 118 8.41 -4.78 -6.50
C PHE A 118 7.53 -5.96 -6.13
N SER A 119 8.07 -6.94 -5.42
CA SER A 119 7.30 -8.14 -5.09
C SER A 119 7.71 -8.76 -3.76
N ALA A 120 6.77 -9.44 -3.11
CA ALA A 120 7.04 -10.36 -2.02
C ALA A 120 7.52 -11.75 -2.49
N MET A 121 7.41 -12.03 -3.80
CA MET A 121 7.93 -13.25 -4.42
C MET A 121 9.44 -13.14 -4.65
N SER A 122 10.13 -14.26 -4.80
CA SER A 122 11.56 -14.21 -5.08
C SER A 122 11.89 -13.55 -6.43
N ASN A 123 13.01 -12.85 -6.49
CA ASN A 123 13.46 -12.23 -7.75
C ASN A 123 13.63 -13.26 -8.88
N LYS A 124 13.94 -14.52 -8.54
CA LYS A 124 14.04 -15.60 -9.50
C LYS A 124 12.68 -15.94 -10.10
N GLU A 125 11.65 -16.10 -9.26
CA GLU A 125 10.28 -16.39 -9.72
C GLU A 125 9.75 -15.25 -10.58
N ILE A 126 9.95 -13.99 -10.16
CA ILE A 126 9.54 -12.83 -10.95
C ILE A 126 10.29 -12.80 -12.30
N ARG A 127 11.59 -13.12 -12.33
CA ARG A 127 12.36 -13.18 -13.58
C ARG A 127 11.81 -14.26 -14.51
N GLU A 128 11.54 -15.44 -14.00
CA GLU A 128 10.93 -16.53 -14.77
C GLU A 128 9.57 -16.16 -15.36
N ILE A 129 8.75 -15.40 -14.62
CA ILE A 129 7.47 -14.87 -15.11
C ILE A 129 7.71 -13.87 -16.25
N ILE A 130 8.62 -12.92 -16.09
CA ILE A 130 8.96 -11.93 -17.12
C ILE A 130 9.45 -12.62 -18.39
N ASP A 131 10.36 -13.56 -18.27
CA ASP A 131 10.92 -14.32 -19.41
C ASP A 131 9.79 -15.04 -20.18
N ARG A 132 8.84 -15.68 -19.47
CA ARG A 132 7.68 -16.31 -20.10
C ARG A 132 6.75 -15.30 -20.82
N ILE A 133 6.61 -14.10 -20.29
CA ILE A 133 5.82 -13.03 -20.92
C ILE A 133 6.52 -12.55 -22.19
N GLU A 134 7.83 -12.33 -22.15
CA GLU A 134 8.64 -11.90 -23.30
C GLU A 134 8.66 -12.95 -24.42
N ASP A 135 8.64 -14.24 -24.06
CA ASP A 135 8.54 -15.34 -25.02
C ASP A 135 7.18 -15.41 -25.74
N LYS A 136 6.09 -15.04 -25.04
CA LYS A 136 4.73 -15.03 -25.61
C LYS A 136 4.52 -13.84 -26.55
N GLU A 137 4.87 -12.66 -26.09
CA GLU A 137 4.74 -11.42 -26.85
C GLU A 137 5.86 -10.45 -26.43
N PRO A 138 6.80 -10.09 -27.31
CA PRO A 138 7.85 -9.15 -27.01
C PRO A 138 7.26 -7.81 -26.60
N VAL A 139 7.17 -7.55 -25.30
CA VAL A 139 6.75 -6.26 -24.77
C VAL A 139 7.97 -5.33 -24.85
N ALA A 140 7.84 -4.23 -25.59
CA ALA A 140 8.95 -3.27 -25.78
C ALA A 140 9.31 -2.47 -24.51
N LEU A 141 8.80 -2.87 -23.35
CA LEU A 141 9.09 -2.36 -22.00
C LEU A 141 9.27 -3.56 -21.07
N SER A 142 10.52 -3.90 -20.80
CA SER A 142 10.84 -4.87 -19.75
C SER A 142 10.91 -4.17 -18.40
N PRO A 143 10.27 -4.69 -17.35
CA PRO A 143 10.35 -4.10 -16.03
C PRO A 143 11.71 -4.37 -15.35
N GLU A 144 12.16 -3.39 -14.57
CA GLU A 144 13.26 -3.57 -13.65
C GLU A 144 12.74 -4.22 -12.34
N ILE A 145 13.36 -5.33 -11.92
CA ILE A 145 13.04 -5.95 -10.62
C ILE A 145 13.80 -5.20 -9.54
N ILE A 146 13.07 -4.58 -8.63
CA ILE A 146 13.63 -3.76 -7.57
C ILE A 146 13.57 -4.50 -6.23
N SER A 147 14.74 -4.69 -5.61
CA SER A 147 14.89 -5.31 -4.27
C SER A 147 15.11 -4.27 -3.16
N ALA A 148 15.00 -2.98 -3.49
CA ALA A 148 15.20 -1.88 -2.55
C ALA A 148 13.95 -1.61 -1.71
N GLN A 149 13.98 -0.53 -0.91
CA GLN A 149 12.83 -0.07 -0.13
C GLN A 149 11.63 0.17 -1.05
N MET A 150 10.53 -0.51 -0.76
CA MET A 150 9.30 -0.43 -1.55
C MET A 150 8.55 0.86 -1.24
N PRO A 151 8.00 1.54 -2.25
CA PRO A 151 7.10 2.67 -2.02
C PRO A 151 5.84 2.19 -1.29
N GLN A 152 5.21 3.07 -0.51
CA GLN A 152 3.95 2.74 0.14
C GLN A 152 2.82 2.80 -0.89
N ALA A 153 1.99 1.74 -0.91
CA ALA A 153 0.83 1.64 -1.76
C ALA A 153 -0.17 0.62 -1.18
N ASP A 154 -1.31 0.42 -1.82
CA ASP A 154 -2.41 -0.42 -1.33
C ASP A 154 -2.04 -1.89 -1.08
N TYR A 155 -0.95 -2.39 -1.72
CA TYR A 155 -0.43 -3.74 -1.46
C TYR A 155 -0.09 -3.98 0.01
N LEU A 156 0.23 -2.92 0.79
CA LEU A 156 0.61 -3.04 2.20
C LEU A 156 -0.49 -3.72 3.04
N SER A 157 -1.75 -3.42 2.77
CA SER A 157 -2.88 -4.04 3.47
C SER A 157 -2.94 -5.55 3.26
N PHE A 158 -2.61 -6.01 2.06
CA PHE A 158 -2.55 -7.42 1.69
C PHE A 158 -1.29 -8.09 2.25
N HIS A 159 -0.13 -7.44 2.09
CA HIS A 159 1.14 -7.93 2.63
C HIS A 159 1.07 -8.12 4.15
N ASN A 160 0.50 -7.16 4.88
CA ASN A 160 0.27 -7.26 6.32
C ASN A 160 -0.69 -8.39 6.72
N SER A 161 -1.48 -8.89 5.77
CA SER A 161 -2.35 -10.06 5.92
C SER A 161 -1.75 -11.35 5.35
N ASN A 162 -0.43 -11.38 5.12
CA ASN A 162 0.32 -12.50 4.54
C ASN A 162 -0.15 -12.91 3.13
N ILE A 163 -0.76 -12.00 2.40
CA ILE A 163 -1.10 -12.22 0.99
C ILE A 163 0.07 -11.71 0.14
N PRO A 164 0.66 -12.56 -0.71
CA PRO A 164 1.71 -12.15 -1.64
C PRO A 164 1.25 -11.01 -2.53
N PHE A 165 2.20 -10.18 -2.97
CA PHE A 165 1.89 -9.06 -3.86
C PHE A 165 2.94 -8.88 -4.95
N ILE A 166 2.51 -8.23 -6.03
CA ILE A 166 3.34 -7.64 -7.08
C ILE A 166 2.88 -6.19 -7.23
N LEU A 167 3.78 -5.24 -7.03
CA LEU A 167 3.55 -3.82 -7.30
C LEU A 167 4.18 -3.48 -8.64
N LEU A 168 3.38 -2.93 -9.55
CA LEU A 168 3.81 -2.36 -10.83
C LEU A 168 3.78 -0.84 -10.72
N THR A 169 4.89 -0.17 -11.03
CA THR A 169 5.02 1.28 -10.97
C THR A 169 6.07 1.80 -11.96
N THR A 170 6.02 3.06 -12.28
CA THR A 170 7.11 3.79 -12.97
C THR A 170 7.85 4.73 -12.02
N GLY A 171 7.61 4.59 -10.71
CA GLY A 171 8.28 5.37 -9.69
C GLY A 171 7.78 6.81 -9.56
N ILE A 172 8.41 7.56 -8.66
CA ILE A 172 8.01 8.92 -8.32
C ILE A 172 8.53 9.91 -9.37
N SER A 173 7.63 10.65 -10.01
CA SER A 173 7.96 11.70 -10.97
C SER A 173 8.16 13.07 -10.27
N ARG A 174 8.67 14.07 -11.01
CA ARG A 174 8.81 15.45 -10.50
C ARG A 174 7.47 16.12 -10.20
N GLU A 175 6.42 15.63 -10.80
CA GLU A 175 5.05 16.15 -10.69
C GLU A 175 4.28 15.52 -9.52
N TYR A 176 4.84 14.49 -8.90
CA TYR A 176 4.23 13.79 -7.76
C TYR A 176 3.79 14.77 -6.66
N HIS A 177 2.57 14.62 -6.19
CA HIS A 177 1.94 15.46 -5.17
C HIS A 177 1.98 16.96 -5.48
N THR A 178 1.95 17.34 -6.76
CA THR A 178 1.88 18.75 -7.20
C THR A 178 0.68 18.99 -8.12
N VAL A 179 0.28 20.26 -8.23
CA VAL A 179 -0.75 20.71 -9.20
C VAL A 179 -0.34 20.49 -10.66
N ARG A 180 0.90 20.06 -10.91
CA ARG A 180 1.45 19.79 -12.24
C ARG A 180 1.32 18.33 -12.66
N ASP A 181 0.81 17.46 -11.82
CA ASP A 181 0.48 16.11 -12.25
C ASP A 181 -0.74 16.12 -13.18
N LEU A 182 -0.45 16.26 -14.48
CA LEU A 182 -1.39 16.56 -15.54
C LEU A 182 -1.36 15.48 -16.63
N PRO A 183 -2.50 15.20 -17.30
CA PRO A 183 -2.60 14.21 -18.38
C PRO A 183 -1.59 14.38 -19.52
N LYS A 184 -1.17 15.62 -19.80
CA LYS A 184 -0.19 15.90 -20.87
C LYS A 184 1.20 15.32 -20.65
N PHE A 185 1.51 14.90 -19.42
CA PHE A 185 2.78 14.27 -19.07
C PHE A 185 2.71 12.73 -19.07
N ILE A 186 1.52 12.16 -19.28
CA ILE A 186 1.34 10.71 -19.39
C ILE A 186 1.89 10.21 -20.72
N MET A 187 2.71 9.17 -20.66
CA MET A 187 3.27 8.48 -21.81
C MET A 187 2.32 7.36 -22.25
N TYR A 188 1.27 7.74 -22.98
CA TYR A 188 0.16 6.83 -23.35
C TYR A 188 0.58 5.58 -24.11
N ASP A 189 1.62 5.66 -24.96
CA ASP A 189 2.13 4.49 -25.67
C ASP A 189 2.79 3.49 -24.72
N ASN A 190 3.49 3.98 -23.70
CA ASN A 190 4.07 3.13 -22.66
C ASN A 190 2.98 2.55 -21.74
N LEU A 191 1.99 3.37 -21.38
CA LEU A 191 0.85 2.94 -20.56
C LEU A 191 0.09 1.79 -21.25
N LYS A 192 -0.08 1.85 -22.57
CA LYS A 192 -0.66 0.76 -23.37
C LYS A 192 0.18 -0.52 -23.29
N LYS A 193 1.52 -0.41 -23.41
CA LYS A 193 2.42 -1.56 -23.28
C LYS A 193 2.37 -2.17 -21.87
N ILE A 194 2.31 -1.32 -20.82
CA ILE A 194 2.15 -1.76 -19.43
C ILE A 194 0.81 -2.49 -19.26
N SER A 195 -0.27 -2.02 -19.90
CA SER A 195 -1.56 -2.72 -19.86
C SER A 195 -1.47 -4.12 -20.48
N SER A 196 -0.80 -4.26 -21.62
CA SER A 196 -0.56 -5.56 -22.28
C SER A 196 0.30 -6.47 -21.39
N PHE A 197 1.39 -5.95 -20.81
CA PHE A 197 2.21 -6.68 -19.87
C PHE A 197 1.41 -7.15 -18.64
N THR A 198 0.60 -6.27 -18.06
CA THR A 198 -0.23 -6.60 -16.89
C THR A 198 -1.24 -7.71 -17.22
N TYR A 199 -1.85 -7.68 -18.40
CA TYR A 199 -2.75 -8.75 -18.86
C TYR A 199 -2.02 -10.10 -18.96
N LEU A 200 -0.84 -10.14 -19.58
CA LEU A 200 -0.02 -11.35 -19.70
C LEU A 200 0.49 -11.85 -18.34
N LEU A 201 0.85 -10.91 -17.44
CA LEU A 201 1.20 -11.23 -16.05
C LEU A 201 0.04 -11.94 -15.36
N LEU A 202 -1.18 -11.42 -15.47
CA LEU A 202 -2.35 -12.04 -14.84
C LEU A 202 -2.65 -13.42 -15.45
N GLU A 203 -2.49 -13.59 -16.77
CA GLU A 203 -2.62 -14.90 -17.40
C GLU A 203 -1.63 -15.89 -16.79
N ASP A 204 -0.34 -15.51 -16.70
CA ASP A 204 0.72 -16.38 -16.19
C ASP A 204 0.50 -16.71 -14.70
N VAL A 205 0.32 -15.68 -13.84
CA VAL A 205 0.14 -15.91 -12.39
C VAL A 205 -1.17 -16.65 -12.07
N SER A 206 -2.21 -16.52 -12.91
CA SER A 206 -3.46 -17.25 -12.68
C SER A 206 -3.32 -18.77 -12.82
N MET A 207 -2.27 -19.25 -13.48
CA MET A 207 -1.97 -20.67 -13.71
C MET A 207 -0.97 -21.25 -12.69
N MET A 208 -0.31 -20.41 -11.87
CA MET A 208 0.70 -20.87 -10.92
C MET A 208 0.12 -21.85 -9.90
N GLU A 209 0.87 -22.91 -9.56
CA GLU A 209 0.45 -23.89 -8.55
C GLU A 209 0.56 -23.34 -7.12
N SER A 210 1.53 -22.48 -6.87
CA SER A 210 1.77 -21.86 -5.55
C SER A 210 2.35 -20.46 -5.72
N PHE A 211 2.11 -19.63 -4.72
CA PHE A 211 2.65 -18.27 -4.62
C PHE A 211 3.63 -18.26 -3.45
N GLY A 212 4.93 -18.40 -3.76
CA GLY A 212 5.98 -18.34 -2.75
C GLY A 212 6.11 -16.92 -2.21
N VAL A 213 6.01 -16.76 -0.90
CA VAL A 213 6.49 -15.55 -0.23
C VAL A 213 7.94 -15.85 0.13
N ASP A 214 8.90 -15.06 -0.35
CA ASP A 214 10.27 -15.08 0.16
C ASP A 214 10.30 -14.51 1.59
N GLY A 215 9.79 -15.32 2.48
CA GLY A 215 9.94 -15.20 3.91
C GLY A 215 10.21 -16.58 4.40
N GLY A 216 11.50 -16.92 4.50
CA GLY A 216 11.95 -18.24 4.89
C GLY A 216 11.08 -18.78 6.03
N LYS A 217 10.60 -20.03 5.88
CA LYS A 217 10.18 -20.82 7.04
C LYS A 217 11.29 -20.67 8.07
N PRO A 218 11.05 -20.19 9.27
CA PRO A 218 12.05 -20.24 10.30
C PRO A 218 12.34 -21.73 10.57
N SER A 219 13.53 -22.19 10.15
CA SER A 219 14.09 -23.40 10.72
C SER A 219 14.17 -23.15 12.22
N GLY A 220 13.41 -23.94 12.98
CA GLY A 220 13.46 -23.83 14.42
C GLY A 220 14.89 -24.03 14.92
N ASN A 221 15.44 -23.00 15.54
CA ASN A 221 16.27 -23.08 16.72
C ASN A 221 16.72 -21.68 17.17
N GLN A 222 16.37 -21.33 18.39
CA GLN A 222 17.03 -20.35 19.26
C GLN A 222 17.31 -18.96 18.67
N GLN A 223 16.24 -18.12 18.52
CA GLN A 223 16.31 -16.66 18.63
C GLN A 223 14.91 -16.00 18.73
N ASP A 224 13.92 -16.71 19.26
CA ASP A 224 12.52 -16.29 19.29
C ASP A 224 12.20 -15.15 20.30
N SER A 225 13.17 -14.74 21.12
CA SER A 225 12.94 -13.71 22.14
C SER A 225 12.99 -12.27 21.60
N GLU A 226 13.59 -12.03 20.42
CA GLU A 226 13.79 -10.69 19.85
C GLU A 226 13.00 -10.41 18.56
N ARG A 227 12.37 -11.45 17.97
CA ARG A 227 11.62 -11.28 16.70
C ARG A 227 10.43 -10.35 16.91
N VAL A 228 10.26 -9.42 15.94
CA VAL A 228 9.10 -8.54 15.83
C VAL A 228 8.20 -9.06 14.73
N TYR A 229 6.94 -9.26 15.05
CA TYR A 229 5.93 -9.81 14.14
C TYR A 229 5.05 -8.69 13.57
N ALA A 230 4.52 -8.87 12.38
CA ALA A 230 3.46 -8.03 11.85
C ALA A 230 2.14 -8.36 12.56
N ILE A 231 1.19 -7.42 12.57
CA ILE A 231 -0.15 -7.64 13.16
C ILE A 231 -0.82 -8.87 12.54
N SER A 232 -0.64 -9.06 11.24
CA SER A 232 -1.19 -10.17 10.46
C SER A 232 -0.66 -11.55 10.87
N GLU A 233 0.53 -11.63 11.47
CA GLU A 233 1.09 -12.89 11.99
C GLU A 233 0.47 -13.30 13.33
N CYS A 234 -0.25 -12.39 13.98
CA CYS A 234 -0.84 -12.61 15.28
C CYS A 234 -2.17 -13.35 15.18
N THR A 235 -2.34 -14.43 15.94
CA THR A 235 -3.65 -15.09 16.11
C THR A 235 -4.63 -14.22 16.89
N LYS A 236 -4.09 -13.32 17.74
CA LYS A 236 -4.81 -12.20 18.34
C LYS A 236 -3.99 -10.93 18.16
N SER A 237 -4.56 -9.94 17.50
CA SER A 237 -3.93 -8.63 17.31
C SER A 237 -3.75 -7.88 18.64
N PRO A 238 -2.72 -7.01 18.75
CA PRO A 238 -2.60 -6.09 19.87
C PRO A 238 -3.87 -5.24 20.01
N ARG A 239 -4.22 -4.89 21.27
CA ARG A 239 -5.41 -4.08 21.52
C ARG A 239 -5.11 -2.94 22.50
N PHE A 240 -5.60 -1.76 22.17
CA PHE A 240 -5.55 -0.60 23.04
C PHE A 240 -6.80 -0.58 23.94
N PHE A 241 -6.63 -0.69 25.27
CA PHE A 241 -7.74 -0.79 26.26
C PHE A 241 -8.81 -1.84 25.90
N ASN A 242 -8.40 -3.01 25.45
CA ASN A 242 -9.31 -4.09 24.96
C ASN A 242 -10.17 -3.73 23.74
N ALA A 243 -9.85 -2.63 23.07
CA ALA A 243 -10.49 -2.19 21.83
C ALA A 243 -9.51 -2.28 20.65
N GLU A 244 -10.03 -2.16 19.43
CA GLU A 244 -9.24 -2.20 18.20
C GLU A 244 -8.33 -0.96 18.05
N GLU A 245 -7.38 -1.00 17.11
CA GLU A 245 -6.38 0.05 16.83
C GLU A 245 -7.00 1.43 16.57
N ILE A 246 -8.18 1.49 15.92
CA ILE A 246 -8.93 2.74 15.69
C ILE A 246 -9.20 3.49 17.01
N SER A 247 -9.42 2.76 18.11
CA SER A 247 -9.65 3.40 19.40
C SER A 247 -8.39 4.06 19.98
N PHE A 248 -7.19 3.66 19.54
CA PHE A 248 -5.94 4.31 19.91
C PHE A 248 -5.86 5.72 19.34
N MET A 249 -6.23 5.89 18.07
CA MET A 249 -6.21 7.19 17.42
C MET A 249 -7.15 8.18 18.13
N ASP A 250 -8.41 7.79 18.36
CA ASP A 250 -9.42 8.68 18.93
C ASP A 250 -9.26 8.88 20.46
N ASN A 251 -8.99 7.81 21.18
CA ASN A 251 -8.96 7.83 22.65
C ASN A 251 -7.60 8.26 23.22
N TRP A 252 -6.53 8.20 22.43
CA TRP A 252 -5.20 8.57 22.88
C TRP A 252 -4.55 9.62 21.97
N VAL A 253 -4.26 9.30 20.72
CA VAL A 253 -3.47 10.18 19.87
C VAL A 253 -4.14 11.55 19.73
N TYR A 254 -5.34 11.65 19.18
CA TYR A 254 -6.01 12.93 18.97
C TYR A 254 -6.48 13.63 20.24
N LYS A 255 -6.57 12.90 21.34
CA LYS A 255 -6.88 13.49 22.63
C LYS A 255 -5.69 14.24 23.25
N TYR A 256 -4.47 13.76 23.04
CA TYR A 256 -3.26 14.30 23.67
C TYR A 256 -2.30 14.98 22.67
N LEU A 257 -2.53 14.83 21.36
CA LEU A 257 -1.78 15.49 20.30
C LEU A 257 -1.86 17.02 20.46
N LYS A 258 -0.72 17.66 20.50
CA LYS A 258 -0.63 19.12 20.53
C LYS A 258 -0.07 19.63 19.20
N TYR A 259 -0.82 20.50 18.55
CA TYR A 259 -0.31 21.09 17.32
C TYR A 259 0.88 22.02 17.66
N PRO A 260 2.08 21.78 17.11
CA PRO A 260 3.24 22.63 17.41
C PRO A 260 3.04 24.07 16.94
N ARG A 261 3.36 25.04 17.82
CA ARG A 261 3.14 26.45 17.54
C ARG A 261 3.83 26.92 16.24
N TYR A 262 5.06 26.49 16.01
CA TYR A 262 5.79 26.77 14.79
C TYR A 262 5.05 26.27 13.54
N ALA A 263 4.49 25.08 13.58
CA ALA A 263 3.75 24.51 12.46
C ALA A 263 2.44 25.30 12.20
N VAL A 264 1.74 25.75 13.26
CA VAL A 264 0.56 26.62 13.12
C VAL A 264 0.93 27.95 12.47
N GLU A 265 1.98 28.62 12.97
CA GLU A 265 2.42 29.94 12.48
C GLU A 265 2.90 29.90 11.02
N ASN A 266 3.38 28.73 10.56
CA ASN A 266 3.89 28.53 9.19
C ASN A 266 2.94 27.73 8.27
N GLY A 267 1.71 27.44 8.72
CA GLY A 267 0.72 26.75 7.90
C GLY A 267 1.11 25.31 7.54
N ILE A 268 1.98 24.64 8.35
CA ILE A 268 2.48 23.29 8.09
C ILE A 268 1.45 22.29 8.57
N GLN A 269 0.90 21.50 7.65
CA GLN A 269 -0.09 20.43 7.93
C GLN A 269 0.18 19.22 7.03
N GLY A 270 -0.36 18.06 7.40
CA GLY A 270 -0.18 16.82 6.65
C GLY A 270 -0.33 15.58 7.52
N THR A 271 -0.06 14.42 6.96
CA THR A 271 -0.12 13.13 7.66
C THR A 271 1.30 12.64 7.92
N VAL A 272 1.61 12.39 9.20
CA VAL A 272 2.86 11.76 9.63
C VAL A 272 2.57 10.30 9.91
N VAL A 273 3.30 9.37 9.27
CA VAL A 273 3.16 7.94 9.56
C VAL A 273 4.20 7.51 10.59
N VAL A 274 3.72 6.98 11.71
CA VAL A 274 4.56 6.53 12.83
C VAL A 274 4.49 5.02 12.97
N SER A 275 5.65 4.36 12.95
CA SER A 275 5.78 2.94 13.27
C SER A 275 6.28 2.77 14.70
N PHE A 276 5.78 1.76 15.40
CA PHE A 276 6.23 1.40 16.74
C PHE A 276 6.02 -0.08 17.04
N ILE A 277 6.64 -0.58 18.09
CA ILE A 277 6.52 -1.98 18.51
C ILE A 277 5.72 -2.03 19.81
N ILE A 278 4.73 -2.91 19.86
CA ILE A 278 4.11 -3.36 21.11
C ILE A 278 4.92 -4.54 21.64
N GLU A 279 5.57 -4.36 22.75
CA GLU A 279 6.36 -5.39 23.43
C GLU A 279 5.46 -6.49 24.04
N LYS A 280 6.03 -7.64 24.36
CA LYS A 280 5.32 -8.72 25.08
C LYS A 280 4.71 -8.25 26.41
N SER A 281 5.27 -7.19 27.00
CA SER A 281 4.76 -6.52 28.21
C SER A 281 3.57 -5.59 27.94
N GLY A 282 3.28 -5.31 26.65
CA GLY A 282 2.30 -4.32 26.22
C GLY A 282 2.85 -2.89 26.14
N GLU A 283 4.11 -2.65 26.44
CA GLU A 283 4.75 -1.34 26.33
C GLU A 283 5.05 -0.99 24.87
N VAL A 284 5.00 0.32 24.57
CA VAL A 284 5.39 0.83 23.26
C VAL A 284 6.90 1.05 23.22
N SER A 285 7.57 0.58 22.19
CA SER A 285 9.00 0.75 21.96
C SER A 285 9.29 1.03 20.48
N ASN A 286 10.52 1.38 20.15
CA ASN A 286 11.03 1.60 18.78
C ASN A 286 10.06 2.47 17.95
N VAL A 287 9.73 3.66 18.46
CA VAL A 287 8.87 4.63 17.77
C VAL A 287 9.70 5.36 16.72
N GLU A 288 9.34 5.18 15.45
CA GLU A 288 10.07 5.70 14.30
C GLU A 288 9.10 6.38 13.32
N ILE A 289 9.56 7.44 12.68
CA ILE A 289 8.82 8.07 11.58
C ILE A 289 9.08 7.27 10.31
N GLN A 290 8.00 6.77 9.71
CA GLN A 290 8.04 6.16 8.38
C GLN A 290 7.83 7.21 7.28
N GLU A 291 6.87 8.12 7.50
CA GLU A 291 6.64 9.24 6.59
C GLU A 291 6.66 10.55 7.37
N SER A 292 7.53 11.43 6.93
CA SER A 292 7.76 12.75 7.52
C SER A 292 7.02 13.83 6.72
N VAL A 293 6.43 14.77 7.44
CA VAL A 293 5.92 16.01 6.85
C VAL A 293 6.87 17.16 7.17
N HIS A 294 7.20 17.32 8.44
CA HIS A 294 8.11 18.32 8.95
C HIS A 294 8.54 17.94 10.35
N SER A 295 9.80 18.20 10.69
CA SER A 295 10.41 17.77 11.96
C SER A 295 9.63 18.18 13.21
N THR A 296 8.90 19.29 13.18
CA THR A 296 8.08 19.73 14.32
C THR A 296 6.84 18.84 14.50
N LEU A 297 6.18 18.41 13.41
CA LEU A 297 5.05 17.49 13.44
C LEU A 297 5.52 16.09 13.79
N ASP A 298 6.64 15.65 13.22
CA ASP A 298 7.26 14.34 13.48
C ASP A 298 7.59 14.16 14.95
N ASN A 299 8.22 15.18 15.57
CA ASN A 299 8.57 15.16 17.00
C ASN A 299 7.33 15.06 17.90
N GLU A 300 6.25 15.76 17.58
CA GLU A 300 5.01 15.66 18.35
C GLU A 300 4.31 14.30 18.13
N ALA A 301 4.35 13.75 16.91
CA ALA A 301 3.85 12.43 16.62
C ALA A 301 4.61 11.35 17.41
N ILE A 302 5.94 11.37 17.40
CA ILE A 302 6.79 10.48 18.22
C ILE A 302 6.42 10.62 19.69
N LYS A 303 6.32 11.84 20.19
CA LYS A 303 6.04 12.10 21.60
C LYS A 303 4.71 11.52 22.07
N VAL A 304 3.63 11.73 21.31
CA VAL A 304 2.30 11.24 21.69
C VAL A 304 2.21 9.73 21.63
N VAL A 305 2.87 9.09 20.65
CA VAL A 305 2.90 7.63 20.53
C VAL A 305 3.77 7.01 21.62
N SER A 306 4.95 7.57 21.89
CA SER A 306 5.85 7.06 22.93
C SER A 306 5.26 7.16 24.34
N ALA A 307 4.36 8.12 24.56
CA ALA A 307 3.66 8.30 25.85
C ALA A 307 2.44 7.39 26.02
N SER A 308 2.18 6.49 25.06
CA SER A 308 1.02 5.58 25.09
C SER A 308 1.00 4.71 26.35
N PRO A 309 -0.17 4.51 26.98
CA PRO A 309 -0.34 3.47 28.00
C PRO A 309 -0.08 2.08 27.42
N LYS A 310 0.00 1.10 28.31
CA LYS A 310 0.19 -0.30 27.93
C LYS A 310 -0.98 -0.83 27.12
N TRP A 311 -0.63 -1.61 26.12
CA TRP A 311 -1.53 -2.37 25.25
C TRP A 311 -1.69 -3.81 25.75
N SER A 312 -2.74 -4.47 25.33
CA SER A 312 -2.76 -5.93 25.29
C SER A 312 -1.88 -6.38 24.12
N PRO A 313 -0.80 -7.12 24.36
CA PRO A 313 0.13 -7.50 23.29
C PRO A 313 -0.49 -8.46 22.28
N GLY A 314 0.10 -8.55 21.09
CA GLY A 314 -0.24 -9.57 20.11
C GLY A 314 0.07 -10.98 20.64
N GLU A 315 -0.70 -11.97 20.21
CA GLU A 315 -0.46 -13.37 20.56
C GLU A 315 -0.39 -14.24 19.30
N ILE A 316 0.53 -15.21 19.29
CA ILE A 316 0.61 -16.29 18.31
C ILE A 316 0.49 -17.61 19.06
N ARG A 317 -0.53 -18.41 18.76
CA ARG A 317 -0.80 -19.72 19.42
C ARG A 317 -0.88 -19.63 20.95
N GLY A 318 -1.35 -18.48 21.47
CA GLY A 318 -1.48 -18.24 22.90
C GLY A 318 -0.23 -17.64 23.57
N GLU A 319 0.88 -17.49 22.87
CA GLU A 319 2.08 -16.85 23.39
C GLU A 319 2.14 -15.38 22.98
N ARG A 320 2.46 -14.50 23.92
CA ARG A 320 2.64 -13.06 23.65
C ARG A 320 3.88 -12.80 22.80
N VAL A 321 3.72 -11.97 21.77
CA VAL A 321 4.78 -11.64 20.83
C VAL A 321 4.97 -10.12 20.71
N ARG A 322 6.18 -9.71 20.30
CA ARG A 322 6.48 -8.34 19.92
C ARG A 322 5.82 -8.05 18.59
N THR A 323 5.00 -7.00 18.50
CA THR A 323 4.22 -6.74 17.28
C THR A 323 4.45 -5.31 16.79
N ARG A 324 4.78 -5.15 15.49
CA ARG A 324 4.92 -3.83 14.85
C ARG A 324 3.56 -3.31 14.42
N ILE A 325 3.32 -2.03 14.73
CA ILE A 325 2.14 -1.26 14.32
C ILE A 325 2.61 0.00 13.61
N SER A 326 1.89 0.41 12.57
CA SER A 326 2.09 1.70 11.91
C SER A 326 0.77 2.45 11.86
N VAL A 327 0.77 3.73 12.26
CA VAL A 327 -0.44 4.55 12.32
C VAL A 327 -0.24 5.90 11.63
N PRO A 328 -1.20 6.36 10.80
CA PRO A 328 -1.18 7.68 10.22
C PRO A 328 -1.72 8.72 11.22
N ILE A 329 -0.93 9.73 11.56
CA ILE A 329 -1.33 10.82 12.45
C ILE A 329 -1.53 12.08 11.61
N ARG A 330 -2.77 12.53 11.53
CA ARG A 330 -3.15 13.67 10.71
C ARG A 330 -3.08 14.97 11.50
N PHE A 331 -2.34 15.93 10.98
CA PHE A 331 -2.27 17.30 11.45
C PHE A 331 -3.06 18.22 10.50
N ILE A 332 -4.17 18.75 10.98
CA ILE A 332 -5.06 19.62 10.20
C ILE A 332 -5.19 20.95 10.92
N LEU A 333 -4.88 22.04 10.23
CA LEU A 333 -5.15 23.40 10.71
C LEU A 333 -6.64 23.69 10.52
N ARG A 334 -7.37 23.84 11.61
CA ARG A 334 -8.75 24.34 11.55
C ARG A 334 -8.70 25.85 11.31
N GLU A 335 -9.35 26.31 10.26
CA GLU A 335 -9.61 27.73 10.11
C GLU A 335 -10.43 28.22 11.32
N ASN A 336 -9.89 29.22 12.02
CA ASN A 336 -10.70 29.96 12.99
C ASN A 336 -11.79 30.68 12.21
N LYS A 337 -13.04 30.22 12.40
CA LYS A 337 -14.24 30.97 11.99
C LYS A 337 -14.38 32.24 12.80
#